data_01853726067aa224470c54736a833b75
#
_entry.id   01853726067aa224470c54736a833b75
#
_cell.length_a   1.000
_cell.length_b   1.000
_cell.length_c   1.000
_cell.angle_alpha   90.00
_cell.angle_beta   90.00
_cell.angle_gamma   90.00
#
_symmetry.space_group_name_H-M   'P 1'
#
loop_
_entity.id
_entity.type
_entity.pdbx_description
1 polymer ?
#
loop_
_entity_poly.entity_id
_entity_poly.type
_entity_poly.pdbx_seq_one_letter_code
_entity_poly.pdbx_strand_id
1 'polypeptide(L)'
;MAVHLHTMAGAGGYFDVSGANPLNLEGVLNDPSLRKTKFVMVHGGWPFTREITPLLEKPNAYLDFSAQSLLLSPATLAAILREWLEHVPEKVMFATDGYPYSEELGWEESGWISAHQGREALGRALTGMMRDGVITHARAVELARMVLWENARALYGL
;
A
#
# COMPACT_ATOMS: atom_id res chain seq x y z
N MET A 1 18.65 -4.70 -1.36
CA MET A 1 17.69 -4.63 -2.50
C MET A 1 16.38 -5.25 -2.04
N ALA A 2 15.22 -4.64 -2.37
CA ALA A 2 13.91 -5.22 -2.09
C ALA A 2 13.36 -5.92 -3.34
N VAL A 3 12.58 -6.98 -3.14
CA VAL A 3 11.86 -7.71 -4.20
C VAL A 3 10.42 -7.21 -4.21
N HIS A 4 9.93 -6.78 -5.37
CA HIS A 4 8.57 -6.30 -5.55
C HIS A 4 7.70 -7.43 -6.10
N LEU A 5 6.58 -7.68 -5.43
CA LEU A 5 5.62 -8.72 -5.78
C LEU A 5 4.27 -8.09 -6.07
N HIS A 6 3.76 -8.28 -7.27
CA HIS A 6 2.42 -7.83 -7.63
C HIS A 6 1.37 -8.64 -6.86
N THR A 7 0.48 -7.95 -6.13
CA THR A 7 -0.52 -8.60 -5.25
C THR A 7 -1.94 -8.07 -5.44
N MET A 8 -2.22 -7.44 -6.56
CA MET A 8 -3.55 -6.94 -6.90
C MET A 8 -4.26 -7.93 -7.82
N ALA A 9 -5.58 -8.03 -7.71
CA ALA A 9 -6.38 -8.74 -8.70
C ALA A 9 -6.11 -8.18 -10.10
N GLY A 10 -5.87 -9.07 -11.05
CA GLY A 10 -5.43 -8.71 -12.40
C GLY A 10 -6.50 -8.02 -13.23
N ALA A 11 -6.12 -7.62 -14.44
CA ALA A 11 -7.00 -7.05 -15.45
C ALA A 11 -7.43 -8.13 -16.47
N GLY A 12 -8.58 -7.91 -17.11
CA GLY A 12 -9.14 -8.82 -18.12
C GLY A 12 -10.38 -9.56 -17.62
N GLY A 13 -11.06 -10.27 -18.54
CA GLY A 13 -12.36 -10.89 -18.27
C GLY A 13 -12.31 -12.22 -17.52
N TYR A 14 -11.15 -12.89 -17.48
CA TYR A 14 -11.04 -14.28 -17.00
C TYR A 14 -9.76 -14.52 -16.19
N PHE A 15 -9.41 -13.60 -15.28
CA PHE A 15 -8.27 -13.79 -14.38
C PHE A 15 -8.68 -14.56 -13.12
N ASP A 16 -7.74 -15.30 -12.54
CA ASP A 16 -7.93 -15.97 -11.25
C ASP A 16 -7.77 -14.96 -10.10
N VAL A 17 -8.89 -14.56 -9.50
CA VAL A 17 -8.92 -13.64 -8.37
C VAL A 17 -8.17 -14.24 -7.18
N SER A 18 -8.32 -15.53 -6.92
CA SER A 18 -7.69 -16.20 -5.77
C SER A 18 -6.16 -16.22 -5.88
N GLY A 19 -5.63 -16.22 -7.09
CA GLY A 19 -4.20 -16.15 -7.38
C GLY A 19 -3.56 -14.84 -6.91
N ALA A 20 -4.35 -13.76 -6.83
CA ALA A 20 -3.89 -12.45 -6.32
C ALA A 20 -3.91 -12.36 -4.78
N ASN A 21 -4.41 -13.37 -4.06
CA ASN A 21 -4.47 -13.34 -2.60
C ASN A 21 -3.05 -13.34 -2.00
N PRO A 22 -2.67 -12.30 -1.24
CA PRO A 22 -1.32 -12.19 -0.67
C PRO A 22 -0.97 -13.32 0.31
N LEU A 23 -1.95 -14.04 0.87
CA LEU A 23 -1.69 -15.21 1.70
C LEU A 23 -0.93 -16.31 0.95
N ASN A 24 -1.01 -16.37 -0.38
CA ASN A 24 -0.22 -17.29 -1.20
C ASN A 24 1.30 -17.04 -1.08
N LEU A 25 1.71 -15.87 -0.60
CA LEU A 25 3.11 -15.51 -0.37
C LEU A 25 3.64 -15.93 1.01
N GLU A 26 2.78 -16.44 1.90
CA GLU A 26 3.18 -16.75 3.27
C GLU A 26 4.36 -17.71 3.33
N GLY A 27 4.39 -18.75 2.50
CA GLY A 27 5.49 -19.69 2.41
C GLY A 27 6.83 -19.03 2.06
N VAL A 28 6.81 -18.09 1.10
CA VAL A 28 7.99 -17.31 0.69
C VAL A 28 8.47 -16.39 1.82
N LEU A 29 7.56 -15.70 2.49
CA LEU A 29 7.88 -14.79 3.60
C LEU A 29 8.44 -15.52 4.82
N ASN A 30 8.05 -16.77 5.02
CA ASN A 30 8.50 -17.62 6.14
C ASN A 30 9.78 -18.40 5.84
N ASP A 31 10.22 -18.48 4.57
CA ASP A 31 11.39 -19.29 4.19
C ASP A 31 12.65 -18.80 4.93
N PRO A 32 13.33 -19.68 5.69
CA PRO A 32 14.53 -19.33 6.42
C PRO A 32 15.66 -18.76 5.55
N SER A 33 15.77 -19.21 4.29
CA SER A 33 16.78 -18.74 3.33
C SER A 33 16.52 -17.31 2.85
N LEU A 34 15.26 -16.84 2.93
CA LEU A 34 14.79 -15.53 2.43
C LEU A 34 14.57 -14.50 3.54
N ARG A 35 14.83 -14.81 4.81
CA ARG A 35 14.58 -13.90 5.95
C ARG A 35 15.29 -12.55 5.86
N LYS A 36 16.40 -12.46 5.13
CA LYS A 36 17.13 -11.20 4.90
C LYS A 36 16.63 -10.43 3.69
N THR A 37 15.83 -11.06 2.84
CA THR A 37 15.23 -10.44 1.67
C THR A 37 14.02 -9.61 2.10
N LYS A 38 13.95 -8.37 1.65
CA LYS A 38 12.77 -7.51 1.87
C LYS A 38 11.81 -7.68 0.70
N PHE A 39 10.54 -7.87 1.00
CA PHE A 39 9.49 -8.04 0.01
C PHE A 39 8.51 -6.88 0.11
N VAL A 40 8.23 -6.25 -1.01
CA VAL A 40 7.18 -5.22 -1.14
C VAL A 40 6.01 -5.82 -1.89
N MET A 41 4.88 -5.96 -1.22
CA MET A 41 3.62 -6.37 -1.83
C MET A 41 2.99 -5.16 -2.51
N VAL A 42 3.24 -5.07 -3.82
CA VAL A 42 2.81 -3.96 -4.67
C VAL A 42 1.29 -3.98 -4.79
N HIS A 43 0.66 -2.82 -4.70
CA HIS A 43 -0.79 -2.61 -4.73
C HIS A 43 -1.56 -3.11 -3.51
N GLY A 44 -0.88 -3.42 -2.39
CA GLY A 44 -1.51 -3.68 -1.11
C GLY A 44 -2.56 -4.81 -1.09
N GLY A 45 -2.44 -5.79 -2.01
CA GLY A 45 -3.27 -6.99 -2.00
C GLY A 45 -4.73 -6.81 -2.42
N TRP A 46 -5.14 -5.66 -2.97
CA TRP A 46 -6.55 -5.46 -3.31
C TRP A 46 -7.11 -6.58 -4.23
N PRO A 47 -8.30 -7.14 -3.93
CA PRO A 47 -9.28 -6.78 -2.89
C PRO A 47 -9.02 -7.38 -1.49
N PHE A 48 -7.96 -8.16 -1.30
CA PHE A 48 -7.62 -8.88 -0.05
C PHE A 48 -6.84 -8.00 0.93
N THR A 49 -7.32 -6.76 1.15
CA THR A 49 -6.59 -5.75 1.93
C THR A 49 -6.51 -6.03 3.42
N ARG A 50 -7.37 -6.92 3.95
CA ARG A 50 -7.32 -7.39 5.32
C ARG A 50 -6.41 -8.59 5.50
N GLU A 51 -6.42 -9.49 4.53
CA GLU A 51 -5.59 -10.70 4.51
C GLU A 51 -4.10 -10.35 4.45
N ILE A 52 -3.73 -9.20 3.87
CA ILE A 52 -2.34 -8.75 3.82
C ILE A 52 -1.84 -8.27 5.21
N THR A 53 -2.71 -7.75 6.07
CA THR A 53 -2.33 -7.12 7.34
C THR A 53 -1.49 -8.05 8.23
N PRO A 54 -1.88 -9.31 8.52
CA PRO A 54 -1.05 -10.20 9.34
C PRO A 54 0.28 -10.59 8.66
N LEU A 55 0.37 -10.52 7.33
CA LEU A 55 1.65 -10.75 6.65
C LEU A 55 2.65 -9.60 6.89
N LEU A 56 2.15 -8.39 7.07
CA LEU A 56 2.98 -7.20 7.31
C LEU A 56 3.64 -7.20 8.70
N GLU A 57 3.15 -7.99 9.65
CA GLU A 57 3.83 -8.18 10.93
C GLU A 57 5.17 -8.93 10.78
N LYS A 58 5.37 -9.62 9.64
CA LYS A 58 6.65 -10.29 9.35
C LYS A 58 7.73 -9.24 9.09
N PRO A 59 8.95 -9.41 9.64
CA PRO A 59 9.99 -8.36 9.59
C PRO A 59 10.51 -8.05 8.18
N ASN A 60 10.25 -8.92 7.21
CA ASN A 60 10.67 -8.79 5.83
C ASN A 60 9.58 -8.38 4.85
N ALA A 61 8.34 -8.14 5.32
CA ALA A 61 7.19 -7.77 4.50
C ALA A 61 6.89 -6.27 4.60
N TYR A 62 6.57 -5.67 3.46
CA TYR A 62 6.18 -4.27 3.26
C TYR A 62 5.10 -4.20 2.20
N LEU A 63 4.37 -3.09 2.10
CA LEU A 63 3.45 -2.84 0.99
C LEU A 63 3.52 -1.40 0.49
N ASP A 64 3.07 -1.20 -0.74
CA ASP A 64 2.61 0.09 -1.22
C ASP A 64 1.12 0.01 -1.65
N PHE A 65 0.46 1.17 -1.76
CA PHE A 65 -0.94 1.25 -2.19
C PHE A 65 -1.10 1.87 -3.57
N SER A 66 -0.10 1.71 -4.43
CA SER A 66 -0.16 2.08 -5.84
C SER A 66 -1.36 1.41 -6.54
N ALA A 67 -1.77 1.93 -7.67
CA ALA A 67 -2.98 1.57 -8.40
C ALA A 67 -4.29 1.68 -7.61
N GLN A 68 -4.35 1.31 -6.33
CA GLN A 68 -5.54 1.51 -5.50
C GLN A 68 -5.97 2.98 -5.46
N SER A 69 -5.00 3.92 -5.42
CA SER A 69 -5.26 5.36 -5.46
C SER A 69 -5.84 5.85 -6.79
N LEU A 70 -5.72 5.08 -7.86
CA LEU A 70 -6.39 5.36 -9.15
C LEU A 70 -7.77 4.71 -9.23
N LEU A 71 -7.92 3.49 -8.69
CA LEU A 71 -9.09 2.65 -8.90
C LEU A 71 -10.17 2.83 -7.83
N LEU A 72 -9.78 3.22 -6.61
CA LEU A 72 -10.69 3.36 -5.48
C LEU A 72 -10.98 4.83 -5.19
N SER A 73 -12.21 5.11 -4.71
CA SER A 73 -12.49 6.44 -4.21
C SER A 73 -11.59 6.77 -3.01
N PRO A 74 -11.23 8.06 -2.80
CA PRO A 74 -10.45 8.45 -1.63
C PRO A 74 -11.08 8.01 -0.30
N ALA A 75 -12.40 7.92 -0.22
CA ALA A 75 -13.10 7.46 0.98
C ALA A 75 -12.88 5.96 1.25
N THR A 76 -12.95 5.13 0.20
CA THR A 76 -12.71 3.69 0.30
C THR A 76 -11.25 3.41 0.67
N LEU A 77 -10.32 4.06 -0.03
CA LEU A 77 -8.89 3.91 0.25
C LEU A 77 -8.53 4.42 1.65
N ALA A 78 -9.17 5.49 2.13
CA ALA A 78 -8.94 6.00 3.49
C ALA A 78 -9.31 4.99 4.58
N ALA A 79 -10.37 4.20 4.38
CA ALA A 79 -10.74 3.14 5.33
C ALA A 79 -9.68 2.03 5.38
N ILE A 80 -9.16 1.64 4.23
CA ILE A 80 -8.08 0.65 4.10
C ILE A 80 -6.79 1.17 4.75
N LEU A 81 -6.38 2.39 4.41
CA LEU A 81 -5.17 3.01 4.97
C LEU A 81 -5.26 3.14 6.49
N ARG A 82 -6.43 3.51 7.02
CA ARG A 82 -6.65 3.60 8.46
C ARG A 82 -6.36 2.26 9.13
N GLU A 83 -6.93 1.16 8.62
CA GLU A 83 -6.71 -0.18 9.17
C GLU A 83 -5.22 -0.53 9.22
N TRP A 84 -4.49 -0.30 8.14
CA TRP A 84 -3.05 -0.57 8.09
C TRP A 84 -2.23 0.34 9.03
N LEU A 85 -2.58 1.63 9.12
CA LEU A 85 -1.86 2.59 9.95
C LEU A 85 -2.10 2.40 11.46
N GLU A 86 -3.22 1.81 11.83
CA GLU A 86 -3.49 1.41 13.22
C GLU A 86 -2.64 0.20 13.65
N HIS A 87 -2.19 -0.63 12.71
CA HIS A 87 -1.45 -1.88 13.01
C HIS A 87 0.05 -1.79 12.68
N VAL A 88 0.41 -1.41 11.46
CA VAL A 88 1.78 -1.55 10.92
C VAL A 88 2.22 -0.32 10.11
N PRO A 89 2.16 0.89 10.68
CA PRO A 89 2.39 2.12 9.94
C PRO A 89 3.77 2.21 9.28
N GLU A 90 4.79 1.54 9.83
CA GLU A 90 6.15 1.51 9.28
C GLU A 90 6.32 0.61 8.05
N LYS A 91 5.28 -0.12 7.68
CA LYS A 91 5.28 -1.05 6.54
C LYS A 91 4.57 -0.50 5.31
N VAL A 92 3.85 0.62 5.45
CA VAL A 92 2.98 1.19 4.43
C VAL A 92 3.71 2.28 3.67
N MET A 93 3.73 2.19 2.34
CA MET A 93 4.39 3.18 1.47
C MET A 93 3.41 3.73 0.44
N PHE A 94 3.59 5.03 0.13
CA PHE A 94 2.92 5.68 -0.98
C PHE A 94 3.62 5.33 -2.30
N ALA A 95 2.83 5.02 -3.32
CA ALA A 95 3.27 4.91 -4.71
C ALA A 95 2.09 5.23 -5.64
N THR A 96 2.36 5.52 -6.90
CA THR A 96 1.34 5.94 -7.87
C THR A 96 0.98 4.86 -8.88
N ASP A 97 1.93 4.03 -9.27
CA ASP A 97 1.81 3.15 -10.43
C ASP A 97 1.46 3.94 -11.71
N GLY A 98 2.21 5.04 -11.95
CA GLY A 98 2.04 5.85 -13.15
C GLY A 98 2.33 5.03 -14.40
N TYR A 99 1.27 4.63 -15.12
CA TYR A 99 1.31 3.76 -16.29
C TYR A 99 0.33 4.27 -17.35
N PRO A 100 0.64 4.14 -18.65
CA PRO A 100 -0.31 4.50 -19.71
C PRO A 100 -1.40 3.43 -19.84
N TYR A 101 -2.58 3.69 -19.27
CA TYR A 101 -3.73 2.77 -19.26
C TYR A 101 -4.52 2.79 -20.56
N SER A 102 -4.51 3.93 -21.27
CA SER A 102 -5.13 4.12 -22.60
C SER A 102 -4.43 5.26 -23.36
N GLU A 103 -4.91 5.58 -24.57
CA GLU A 103 -4.42 6.73 -25.34
C GLU A 103 -4.75 8.06 -24.64
N GLU A 104 -5.87 8.12 -23.91
CA GLU A 104 -6.34 9.32 -23.19
C GLU A 104 -5.81 9.40 -21.74
N LEU A 105 -5.42 8.29 -21.17
CA LEU A 105 -4.90 8.20 -19.80
C LEU A 105 -3.45 7.71 -19.83
N GLY A 106 -2.55 8.65 -20.09
CA GLY A 106 -1.11 8.43 -20.09
C GLY A 106 -0.52 8.26 -18.69
N TRP A 107 0.79 8.08 -18.62
CA TRP A 107 1.48 7.90 -17.34
C TRP A 107 1.48 9.17 -16.49
N GLU A 108 1.50 10.36 -17.10
CA GLU A 108 1.45 11.64 -16.40
C GLU A 108 0.09 11.84 -15.72
N GLU A 109 -1.00 11.64 -16.47
CA GLU A 109 -2.35 11.80 -15.94
C GLU A 109 -2.62 10.76 -14.85
N SER A 110 -2.30 9.49 -15.10
CA SER A 110 -2.50 8.41 -14.11
C SER A 110 -1.66 8.64 -12.85
N GLY A 111 -0.40 9.05 -13.02
CA GLY A 111 0.49 9.40 -11.91
C GLY A 111 -0.02 10.61 -11.13
N TRP A 112 -0.52 11.65 -11.81
CA TRP A 112 -1.08 12.84 -11.16
C TRP A 112 -2.36 12.51 -10.38
N ILE A 113 -3.30 11.79 -11.01
CA ILE A 113 -4.56 11.37 -10.37
C ILE A 113 -4.26 10.51 -9.14
N SER A 114 -3.40 9.50 -9.29
CA SER A 114 -3.01 8.63 -8.18
C SER A 114 -2.36 9.41 -7.04
N ALA A 115 -1.48 10.35 -7.36
CA ALA A 115 -0.82 11.19 -6.37
C ALA A 115 -1.81 12.10 -5.62
N HIS A 116 -2.79 12.66 -6.33
CA HIS A 116 -3.82 13.50 -5.73
C HIS A 116 -4.76 12.69 -4.82
N GLN A 117 -5.33 11.62 -5.36
CA GLN A 117 -6.29 10.77 -4.63
C GLN A 117 -5.63 10.03 -3.46
N GLY A 118 -4.40 9.54 -3.63
CA GLY A 118 -3.67 8.86 -2.56
C GLY A 118 -3.38 9.78 -1.37
N ARG A 119 -2.97 11.04 -1.62
CA ARG A 119 -2.77 12.04 -0.55
C ARG A 119 -4.09 12.45 0.10
N GLU A 120 -5.16 12.59 -0.68
CA GLU A 120 -6.48 12.86 -0.13
C GLU A 120 -6.97 11.72 0.77
N ALA A 121 -6.81 10.47 0.33
CA ALA A 121 -7.17 9.30 1.12
C ALA A 121 -6.39 9.23 2.44
N LEU A 122 -5.07 9.45 2.39
CA LEU A 122 -4.22 9.50 3.57
C LEU A 122 -4.68 10.63 4.53
N GLY A 123 -4.93 11.83 4.01
CA GLY A 123 -5.44 12.94 4.80
C GLY A 123 -6.77 12.63 5.47
N ARG A 124 -7.69 11.96 4.77
CA ARG A 124 -8.98 11.52 5.33
C ARG A 124 -8.80 10.48 6.43
N ALA A 125 -7.95 9.47 6.23
CA ALA A 125 -7.63 8.43 7.22
C ALA A 125 -7.11 9.07 8.52
N LEU A 126 -6.06 9.89 8.41
CA LEU A 126 -5.42 10.54 9.56
C LEU A 126 -6.38 11.51 10.28
N THR A 127 -7.19 12.27 9.52
CA THR A 127 -8.21 13.16 10.10
C THR A 127 -9.26 12.37 10.86
N GLY A 128 -9.71 11.23 10.31
CA GLY A 128 -10.65 10.32 10.99
C GLY A 128 -10.07 9.80 12.31
N MET A 129 -8.83 9.29 12.28
CA MET A 129 -8.12 8.79 13.48
C MET A 129 -7.97 9.88 14.55
N MET A 130 -7.70 11.13 14.16
CA MET A 130 -7.65 12.25 15.11
C MET A 130 -9.02 12.56 15.71
N ARG A 131 -10.08 12.60 14.91
CA ARG A 131 -11.44 12.87 15.39
C ARG A 131 -11.94 11.83 16.36
N ASP A 132 -11.56 10.57 16.13
CA ASP A 132 -11.91 9.44 17.01
C ASP A 132 -11.00 9.36 18.25
N GLY A 133 -10.03 10.25 18.40
CA GLY A 133 -9.09 10.27 19.52
C GLY A 133 -8.06 9.14 19.51
N VAL A 134 -7.89 8.45 18.38
CA VAL A 134 -6.91 7.35 18.22
C VAL A 134 -5.48 7.88 18.18
N ILE A 135 -5.27 9.02 17.53
CA ILE A 135 -3.96 9.67 17.41
C ILE A 135 -4.04 11.18 17.69
N THR A 136 -2.91 11.77 18.10
CA THR A 136 -2.74 13.22 18.19
C THR A 136 -2.43 13.83 16.82
N HIS A 137 -2.56 15.17 16.70
CA HIS A 137 -2.12 15.88 15.50
C HIS A 137 -0.62 15.66 15.18
N ALA A 138 0.22 15.67 16.21
CA ALA A 138 1.67 15.42 16.03
C ALA A 138 1.91 14.02 15.42
N ARG A 139 1.20 13.00 15.94
CA ARG A 139 1.30 11.64 15.39
C ARG A 139 0.76 11.55 13.97
N ALA A 140 -0.31 12.26 13.62
CA ALA A 140 -0.84 12.31 12.26
C ALA A 140 0.21 12.86 11.26
N VAL A 141 0.92 13.94 11.63
CA VAL A 141 2.01 14.50 10.81
C VAL A 141 3.16 13.51 10.67
N GLU A 142 3.53 12.83 11.73
CA GLU A 142 4.57 11.79 11.70
C GLU A 142 4.16 10.63 10.75
N LEU A 143 2.95 10.09 10.90
CA LEU A 143 2.43 9.03 10.03
C LEU A 143 2.39 9.46 8.55
N ALA A 144 1.98 10.70 8.27
CA ALA A 144 2.01 11.22 6.90
C ALA A 144 3.42 11.22 6.31
N ARG A 145 4.43 11.62 7.07
CA ARG A 145 5.84 11.59 6.65
C ARG A 145 6.33 10.16 6.42
N MET A 146 6.01 9.25 7.34
CA MET A 146 6.36 7.84 7.23
C MET A 146 5.85 7.26 5.91
N VAL A 147 4.55 7.40 5.65
CA VAL A 147 3.90 6.83 4.45
C VAL A 147 4.41 7.47 3.16
N LEU A 148 4.54 8.80 3.13
CA LEU A 148 4.88 9.53 1.91
C LEU A 148 6.38 9.47 1.56
N TRP A 149 7.25 9.20 2.53
CA TRP A 149 8.69 9.28 2.31
C TRP A 149 9.55 8.38 3.19
N GLU A 150 9.40 8.44 4.52
CA GLU A 150 10.39 7.91 5.46
C GLU A 150 10.48 6.37 5.42
N ASN A 151 9.34 5.67 5.24
CA ASN A 151 9.32 4.21 5.12
C ASN A 151 10.06 3.74 3.86
N ALA A 152 9.82 4.37 2.72
CA ALA A 152 10.53 4.07 1.48
C ALA A 152 12.03 4.38 1.61
N ARG A 153 12.35 5.55 2.16
CA ARG A 153 13.74 5.94 2.43
C ARG A 153 14.48 4.90 3.29
N ALA A 154 13.86 4.47 4.38
CA ALA A 154 14.45 3.48 5.28
C ALA A 154 14.61 2.11 4.61
N LEU A 155 13.61 1.68 3.82
CA LEU A 155 13.64 0.40 3.13
C LEU A 155 14.72 0.34 2.04
N TYR A 156 14.84 1.40 1.26
CA TYR A 156 15.75 1.44 0.09
C TYR A 156 17.13 2.02 0.40
N GLY A 157 17.33 2.61 1.57
CA GLY A 157 18.61 3.20 2.00
C GLY A 157 18.93 4.51 1.27
N LEU A 158 17.93 5.35 1.02
CA LEU A 158 18.03 6.64 0.32
C LEU A 158 18.43 7.76 1.29
#